data_3f096551f5dd67570a9e5173a645980e
#
_entry.id   3f096551f5dd67570a9e5173a645980e
#
_cell.length_a   1.000
_cell.length_b   1.000
_cell.length_c   1.000
_cell.angle_alpha   90.00
_cell.angle_beta   90.00
_cell.angle_gamma   90.00
#
_symmetry.space_group_name_H-M   'P 1'
#
loop_
_entity.id
_entity.type
_entity.pdbx_description
1 polymer ?
#
loop_
_entity_poly.entity_id
_entity_poly.type
_entity_poly.pdbx_seq_one_letter_code
_entity_poly.pdbx_strand_id
1 'polypeptide(L)'
;MAPWHPVADAHASEWLLRQGTTQAPYAVVRRFAFGDPNHPDVWFRVVTWAPSSQGRELIGWCRTLEAAAAAGWDHRCAAESWRHHLAAKRTDSAAMDRQRPPAAELVRFYRASLRTRAGAGTMERTTSGRQ
;
A
#
# COMPACT_ATOMS: atom_id res chain seq x y z
N MET A 1 11.59 -2.17 6.89
CA MET A 1 11.41 -2.10 5.43
C MET A 1 10.35 -3.11 5.01
N ALA A 2 9.43 -2.70 4.19
CA ALA A 2 8.37 -3.60 3.72
C ALA A 2 8.97 -4.71 2.84
N PRO A 3 8.57 -5.97 3.08
CA PRO A 3 9.00 -7.07 2.20
C PRO A 3 8.25 -6.99 0.87
N TRP A 4 8.96 -6.63 -0.17
CA TRP A 4 8.40 -6.61 -1.51
C TRP A 4 9.35 -7.30 -2.48
N HIS A 5 8.79 -7.94 -3.47
CA HIS A 5 9.56 -8.67 -4.48
C HIS A 5 9.07 -8.23 -5.86
N PRO A 6 9.66 -7.17 -6.42
CA PRO A 6 9.27 -6.76 -7.76
C PRO A 6 9.67 -7.84 -8.75
N VAL A 7 8.72 -8.27 -9.53
CA VAL A 7 8.98 -9.15 -10.66
C VAL A 7 9.12 -8.27 -11.88
N ALA A 8 10.26 -8.36 -12.55
CA ALA A 8 10.49 -7.62 -13.77
C ALA A 8 9.49 -8.09 -14.82
N ASP A 9 8.66 -7.18 -15.26
CA ASP A 9 7.79 -7.42 -16.39
C ASP A 9 8.57 -7.20 -17.70
N ALA A 10 7.95 -7.50 -18.82
CA ALA A 10 8.55 -7.30 -20.13
C ALA A 10 8.95 -5.84 -20.42
N HIS A 11 8.40 -4.90 -19.63
CA HIS A 11 8.71 -3.48 -19.72
C HIS A 11 9.57 -3.05 -18.54
N ALA A 12 10.72 -2.44 -18.81
CA ALA A 12 11.67 -1.98 -17.79
C ALA A 12 11.10 -0.88 -16.87
N SER A 13 9.92 -0.37 -17.15
CA SER A 13 9.27 0.71 -16.39
C SER A 13 8.09 0.25 -15.54
N GLU A 14 7.84 -1.05 -15.43
CA GLU A 14 6.70 -1.59 -14.68
C GLU A 14 7.12 -2.77 -13.81
N TRP A 15 6.61 -2.80 -12.58
CA TRP A 15 6.89 -3.86 -11.61
C TRP A 15 5.59 -4.38 -11.02
N LEU A 16 5.48 -5.71 -10.99
CA LEU A 16 4.38 -6.39 -10.29
C LEU A 16 4.87 -6.77 -8.89
N LEU A 17 4.17 -6.30 -7.87
CA LEU A 17 4.54 -6.58 -6.48
C LEU A 17 3.81 -7.83 -6.01
N ARG A 18 4.58 -8.84 -5.60
CA ARG A 18 4.08 -10.15 -5.14
C ARG A 18 4.69 -10.51 -3.80
N GLN A 19 3.98 -11.27 -3.01
CA GLN A 19 4.53 -11.84 -1.79
C GLN A 19 5.31 -13.14 -2.05
N GLY A 20 5.16 -13.71 -3.22
CA GLY A 20 5.88 -14.90 -3.64
C GLY A 20 5.64 -15.14 -5.13
N THR A 21 6.38 -16.08 -5.70
CA THR A 21 6.33 -16.31 -7.15
C THR A 21 5.05 -17.01 -7.61
N THR A 22 4.37 -17.73 -6.69
CA THR A 22 3.16 -18.50 -7.02
C THR A 22 1.87 -17.74 -6.73
N GLN A 23 1.94 -16.62 -6.02
CA GLN A 23 0.75 -15.83 -5.66
C GLN A 23 0.49 -14.74 -6.69
N ALA A 24 -0.78 -14.35 -6.81
CA ALA A 24 -1.15 -13.23 -7.65
C ALA A 24 -0.51 -11.94 -7.14
N PRO A 25 -0.21 -10.98 -8.03
CA PRO A 25 0.29 -9.68 -7.60
C PRO A 25 -0.72 -8.98 -6.70
N TYR A 26 -0.24 -8.13 -5.79
CA TYR A 26 -1.13 -7.29 -4.96
C TYR A 26 -1.08 -5.82 -5.36
N ALA A 27 -0.06 -5.39 -6.11
CA ALA A 27 0.06 -4.02 -6.59
C ALA A 27 0.92 -3.96 -7.84
N VAL A 28 0.79 -2.86 -8.57
CA VAL A 28 1.58 -2.57 -9.76
C VAL A 28 2.21 -1.19 -9.59
N VAL A 29 3.52 -1.12 -9.81
CA VAL A 29 4.25 0.15 -9.83
C VAL A 29 4.67 0.43 -11.26
N ARG A 30 4.46 1.65 -11.72
CA ARG A 30 4.90 2.09 -13.05
C ARG A 30 5.67 3.40 -12.93
N ARG A 31 6.83 3.45 -13.60
CA ARG A 31 7.66 4.63 -13.67
C ARG A 31 7.16 5.55 -14.78
N PHE A 32 7.03 6.83 -14.46
CA PHE A 32 6.71 7.88 -15.42
C PHE A 32 7.81 8.94 -15.39
N ALA A 33 8.16 9.44 -16.56
CA ALA A 33 9.10 10.54 -16.70
C ALA A 33 8.37 11.67 -17.45
N PHE A 34 8.23 12.81 -16.79
CA PHE A 34 7.51 13.95 -17.32
C PHE A 34 8.48 15.10 -17.63
N GLY A 35 8.08 15.97 -18.55
CA GLY A 35 8.80 17.19 -18.84
C GLY A 35 9.98 16.99 -19.80
N ASP A 36 11.05 17.75 -19.60
CA ASP A 36 12.21 17.78 -20.47
C ASP A 36 12.94 16.42 -20.45
N PRO A 37 13.18 15.79 -21.61
CA PRO A 37 13.91 14.51 -21.66
C PRO A 37 15.31 14.55 -21.06
N ASN A 38 15.96 15.73 -21.05
CA ASN A 38 17.29 15.90 -20.47
C ASN A 38 17.26 16.08 -18.93
N HIS A 39 16.11 16.55 -18.40
CA HIS A 39 15.91 16.74 -16.97
C HIS A 39 14.51 16.25 -16.61
N PRO A 40 14.25 14.92 -16.69
CA PRO A 40 12.90 14.40 -16.47
C PRO A 40 12.49 14.50 -15.01
N ASP A 41 11.21 14.81 -14.80
CA ASP A 41 10.57 14.69 -13.50
C ASP A 41 10.03 13.28 -13.36
N VAL A 42 10.71 12.45 -12.57
CA VAL A 42 10.42 11.03 -12.46
C VAL A 42 9.51 10.76 -11.27
N TRP A 43 8.44 10.02 -11.54
CA TRP A 43 7.48 9.58 -10.53
C TRP A 43 7.19 8.10 -10.70
N PHE A 44 6.82 7.48 -9.61
CA PHE A 44 6.36 6.08 -9.58
C PHE A 44 4.91 6.06 -9.12
N ARG A 45 4.03 5.61 -9.99
CA ARG A 45 2.61 5.43 -9.68
C ARG A 45 2.40 4.03 -9.16
N VAL A 46 1.75 3.89 -8.01
CA VAL A 46 1.38 2.61 -7.46
C VAL A 46 -0.14 2.48 -7.46
N VAL A 47 -0.62 1.36 -8.01
CA VAL A 47 -2.04 1.03 -8.09
C VAL A 47 -2.26 -0.38 -7.54
N THR A 48 -3.49 -0.67 -7.12
CA THR A 48 -3.86 -2.04 -6.77
C THR A 48 -3.82 -2.92 -8.01
N TRP A 49 -3.55 -4.22 -7.81
CA TRP A 49 -3.60 -5.15 -8.93
C TRP A 49 -5.02 -5.65 -9.16
N ALA A 50 -5.40 -5.73 -10.43
CA ALA A 50 -6.59 -6.42 -10.89
C ALA A 50 -6.32 -6.94 -12.30
N PRO A 51 -7.03 -8.00 -12.76
CA PRO A 51 -6.82 -8.53 -14.11
C PRO A 51 -7.07 -7.49 -15.22
N SER A 52 -8.01 -6.58 -14.99
CA SER A 52 -8.35 -5.47 -15.90
C SER A 52 -7.85 -4.16 -15.30
N SER A 53 -7.36 -3.26 -16.13
CA SER A 53 -6.92 -1.94 -15.70
C SER A 53 -8.05 -1.11 -15.08
N GLN A 54 -9.30 -1.38 -15.45
CA GLN A 54 -10.45 -0.69 -14.89
C GLN A 54 -10.71 -1.03 -13.42
N GLY A 55 -10.28 -2.21 -12.98
CA GLY A 55 -10.43 -2.63 -11.59
C GLY A 55 -9.31 -2.15 -10.68
N ARG A 56 -8.30 -1.45 -11.22
CA ARG A 56 -7.14 -0.99 -10.45
C ARG A 56 -7.38 0.39 -9.86
N GLU A 57 -7.14 0.51 -8.55
CA GLU A 57 -7.31 1.77 -7.83
C GLU A 57 -5.95 2.43 -7.57
N LEU A 58 -5.91 3.75 -7.62
CA LEU A 58 -4.70 4.51 -7.29
C LEU A 58 -4.42 4.41 -5.79
N ILE A 59 -3.20 3.96 -5.43
CA ILE A 59 -2.70 3.99 -4.07
C ILE A 59 -1.95 5.30 -3.83
N GLY A 60 -1.08 5.68 -4.76
CA GLY A 60 -0.35 6.94 -4.65
C GLY A 60 0.69 7.14 -5.73
N TRP A 61 1.36 8.30 -5.64
CA TRP A 61 2.49 8.67 -6.46
C TRP A 61 3.68 8.87 -5.54
N CYS A 62 4.81 8.27 -5.89
CA CYS A 62 6.01 8.31 -5.06
C CYS A 62 7.23 8.72 -5.89
N ARG A 63 8.24 9.26 -5.22
CA ARG A 63 9.48 9.70 -5.89
C ARG A 63 10.47 8.56 -6.10
N THR A 64 10.35 7.46 -5.37
CA THR A 64 11.27 6.31 -5.47
C THR A 64 10.49 5.02 -5.63
N LEU A 65 11.14 4.01 -6.19
CA LEU A 65 10.57 2.68 -6.31
C LEU A 65 10.32 2.06 -4.93
N GLU A 66 11.25 2.27 -3.99
CA GLU A 66 11.11 1.76 -2.63
C GLU A 66 9.89 2.33 -1.92
N ALA A 67 9.66 3.63 -2.06
CA ALA A 67 8.49 4.28 -1.47
C ALA A 67 7.20 3.76 -2.10
N ALA A 68 7.18 3.55 -3.41
CA ALA A 68 6.03 2.99 -4.10
C ALA A 68 5.76 1.54 -3.67
N ALA A 69 6.80 0.73 -3.53
CA ALA A 69 6.67 -0.63 -3.05
C ALA A 69 6.15 -0.67 -1.60
N ALA A 70 6.65 0.22 -0.74
CA ALA A 70 6.16 0.34 0.63
C ALA A 70 4.69 0.74 0.67
N ALA A 71 4.26 1.66 -0.20
CA ALA A 71 2.86 2.06 -0.30
C ALA A 71 1.96 0.90 -0.73
N GLY A 72 2.41 0.10 -1.70
CA GLY A 72 1.69 -1.09 -2.15
C GLY A 72 1.55 -2.13 -1.03
N TRP A 73 2.60 -2.36 -0.28
CA TRP A 73 2.58 -3.28 0.87
C TRP A 73 1.66 -2.77 1.97
N ASP A 74 1.74 -1.47 2.31
CA ASP A 74 0.88 -0.86 3.32
C ASP A 74 -0.59 -0.97 2.92
N HIS A 75 -0.91 -0.80 1.65
CA HIS A 75 -2.28 -1.00 1.16
C HIS A 75 -2.74 -2.44 1.39
N ARG A 76 -1.90 -3.41 1.10
CA ARG A 76 -2.23 -4.82 1.34
C ARG A 76 -2.53 -5.07 2.81
N CYS A 77 -1.68 -4.58 3.70
CA CYS A 77 -1.88 -4.72 5.15
C CYS A 77 -3.16 -4.00 5.60
N ALA A 78 -3.41 -2.81 5.06
CA ALA A 78 -4.62 -2.05 5.35
C ALA A 78 -5.89 -2.79 4.92
N ALA A 79 -5.85 -3.41 3.74
CA ALA A 79 -6.97 -4.19 3.22
C ALA A 79 -7.25 -5.44 4.08
N GLU A 80 -6.19 -6.10 4.55
CA GLU A 80 -6.34 -7.23 5.48
C GLU A 80 -6.94 -6.79 6.81
N SER A 81 -6.45 -5.68 7.37
CA SER A 81 -7.00 -5.12 8.62
C SER A 81 -8.48 -4.77 8.46
N TRP A 82 -8.85 -4.21 7.34
CA TRP A 82 -10.25 -3.90 7.05
C TRP A 82 -11.11 -5.16 7.03
N ARG A 83 -10.66 -6.22 6.35
CA ARG A 83 -11.38 -7.50 6.30
C ARG A 83 -11.53 -8.12 7.69
N HIS A 84 -10.49 -8.08 8.52
CA HIS A 84 -10.56 -8.57 9.90
C HIS A 84 -11.55 -7.77 10.74
N HIS A 85 -11.57 -6.45 10.56
CA HIS A 85 -12.53 -5.58 11.24
C HIS A 85 -13.97 -5.91 10.86
N LEU A 86 -14.23 -6.21 9.58
CA LEU A 86 -15.54 -6.64 9.10
C LEU A 86 -15.97 -7.96 9.73
N ALA A 87 -15.07 -8.94 9.72
CA ALA A 87 -15.34 -10.25 10.28
C ALA A 87 -15.68 -10.16 11.78
N ALA A 88 -14.94 -9.33 12.52
CA ALA A 88 -15.17 -9.13 13.95
C ALA A 88 -16.53 -8.51 14.26
N LYS A 89 -17.05 -7.67 13.38
CA LYS A 89 -18.35 -7.02 13.55
C LYS A 89 -19.52 -7.89 13.07
N ARG A 90 -19.26 -9.05 12.50
CA ARG A 90 -20.28 -9.96 11.95
C ARG A 90 -21.23 -9.25 10.97
N THR A 91 -20.72 -8.34 10.19
CA THR A 91 -21.50 -7.55 9.23
C THR A 91 -21.42 -8.21 7.86
N ASP A 92 -22.46 -8.02 7.04
CA ASP A 92 -22.45 -8.49 5.66
C ASP A 92 -21.22 -7.92 4.92
N SER A 93 -20.32 -8.82 4.53
CA SER A 93 -19.06 -8.45 3.89
C SER A 93 -19.27 -7.68 2.58
N ALA A 94 -20.31 -8.01 1.81
CA ALA A 94 -20.61 -7.33 0.55
C ALA A 94 -21.04 -5.88 0.80
N ALA A 95 -21.85 -5.63 1.83
CA ALA A 95 -22.26 -4.28 2.19
C ALA A 95 -21.08 -3.44 2.65
N MET A 96 -20.15 -4.04 3.37
CA MET A 96 -19.00 -3.33 3.91
C MET A 96 -17.90 -3.12 2.86
N ASP A 97 -17.79 -3.99 1.87
CA ASP A 97 -16.91 -3.75 0.73
C ASP A 97 -17.35 -2.50 -0.05
N ARG A 98 -18.66 -2.27 -0.12
CA ARG A 98 -19.19 -1.04 -0.73
C ARG A 98 -18.87 0.20 0.09
N GLN A 99 -18.65 0.05 1.39
CA GLN A 99 -18.30 1.15 2.31
C GLN A 99 -16.79 1.30 2.49
N ARG A 100 -15.99 0.43 1.89
CA ARG A 100 -14.54 0.50 2.01
C ARG A 100 -14.03 1.83 1.46
N PRO A 101 -13.15 2.55 2.19
CA PRO A 101 -12.55 3.77 1.67
C PRO A 101 -11.75 3.51 0.39
N PRO A 102 -11.58 4.53 -0.47
CA PRO A 102 -10.64 4.40 -1.59
C PRO A 102 -9.26 3.99 -1.13
N ALA A 103 -8.52 3.29 -1.99
CA ALA A 103 -7.23 2.70 -1.64
C ALA A 103 -6.26 3.71 -1.00
N ALA A 104 -6.17 4.92 -1.53
CA ALA A 104 -5.28 5.96 -1.00
C ALA A 104 -5.66 6.40 0.42
N GLU A 105 -6.96 6.51 0.71
CA GLU A 105 -7.44 6.87 2.04
C GLU A 105 -7.22 5.73 3.03
N LEU A 106 -7.46 4.51 2.62
CA LEU A 106 -7.27 3.32 3.44
C LEU A 106 -5.82 3.22 3.92
N VAL A 107 -4.87 3.47 3.03
CA VAL A 107 -3.43 3.50 3.38
C VAL A 107 -3.14 4.62 4.39
N ARG A 108 -3.72 5.80 4.22
CA ARG A 108 -3.52 6.92 5.16
C ARG A 108 -4.02 6.59 6.56
N PHE A 109 -5.21 6.01 6.67
CA PHE A 109 -5.77 5.58 7.95
C PHE A 109 -4.92 4.51 8.61
N TYR A 110 -4.47 3.53 7.84
CA TYR A 110 -3.60 2.46 8.33
C TYR A 110 -2.29 3.03 8.89
N ARG A 111 -1.62 3.91 8.14
CA ARG A 111 -0.37 4.55 8.56
C ARG A 111 -0.56 5.41 9.81
N ALA A 112 -1.67 6.15 9.89
CA ALA A 112 -2.00 6.94 11.08
C ALA A 112 -2.20 6.03 12.29
N SER A 113 -2.87 4.89 12.13
CA SER A 113 -3.05 3.88 13.18
C SER A 113 -1.72 3.35 13.70
N LEU A 114 -0.78 3.05 12.80
CA LEU A 114 0.57 2.60 13.19
C LEU A 114 1.31 3.66 13.99
N ARG A 115 1.24 4.92 13.59
CA ARG A 115 1.89 6.03 14.32
C ARG A 115 1.32 6.19 15.72
N THR A 116 0.00 6.08 15.86
CA THR A 116 -0.67 6.16 17.17
C THR A 116 -0.21 5.04 18.08
N ARG A 117 -0.13 3.80 17.58
CA ARG A 117 0.35 2.65 18.36
C ARG A 117 1.80 2.83 18.79
N ALA A 118 2.65 3.30 17.89
CA ALA A 118 4.05 3.56 18.20
C ALA A 118 4.20 4.65 19.26
N GLY A 119 3.42 5.74 19.16
CA GLY A 119 3.42 6.81 20.14
C GLY A 119 2.96 6.34 21.52
N ALA A 120 1.89 5.55 21.59
CA ALA A 120 1.37 4.98 22.84
C ALA A 120 2.41 4.04 23.47
N GLY A 121 3.03 3.17 22.69
CA GLY A 121 4.08 2.28 23.18
C GLY A 121 5.29 3.02 23.73
N THR A 122 5.71 4.11 23.08
CA THR A 122 6.80 4.96 23.55
C THR A 122 6.46 5.64 24.87
N MET A 123 5.26 6.16 25.00
CA MET A 123 4.81 6.79 26.24
C MET A 123 4.76 5.81 27.40
N GLU A 124 4.29 4.59 27.20
CA GLU A 124 4.27 3.54 28.22
C GLU A 124 5.67 3.21 28.71
N ARG A 125 6.65 3.07 27.81
CA ARG A 125 8.03 2.81 28.19
C ARG A 125 8.62 3.93 29.02
N THR A 126 8.35 5.18 28.66
CA THR A 126 8.83 6.34 29.41
C THR A 126 8.27 6.36 30.82
N THR A 127 6.99 6.05 30.99
CA THR A 127 6.33 5.99 32.29
C THR A 127 6.93 4.90 33.17
N SER A 128 7.15 3.70 32.60
CA SER A 128 7.79 2.59 33.33
C SER A 128 9.20 2.93 33.77
N GLY A 129 9.96 3.68 32.97
CA GLY A 129 11.33 4.06 33.29
C GLY A 129 11.47 4.98 34.47
N ARG A 130 10.41 5.59 34.95
CA ARG A 130 10.43 6.49 36.11
C ARG A 130 10.18 5.78 37.43
N GLN A 131 9.84 4.53 37.43
CA GLN A 131 9.64 3.73 38.61
C GLN A 131 10.95 3.07 39.03
#